data_70b1470f5c27f82885d25a1205a9f21d
#
_entry.id   70b1470f5c27f82885d25a1205a9f21d
#
_cell.length_a   1.000
_cell.length_b   1.000
_cell.length_c   1.000
_cell.angle_alpha   90.00
_cell.angle_beta   90.00
_cell.angle_gamma   90.00
#
_symmetry.space_group_name_H-M   'P 1'
#
loop_
_entity.id
_entity.type
_entity.pdbx_description
1 polymer ?
#
loop_
_entity_poly.entity_id
_entity_poly.type
_entity_poly.pdbx_seq_one_letter_code
_entity_poly.pdbx_strand_id
1 'polypeptide(L)'
;MDKMYIEYLKEKDRKARERLEGYINTFISLDESREILRVKHEEIGERVILVIYDRNNQVLDKINVTGNSIHATMTEFYRYMAKGEQCFGLFAKQRSKTC
;
A
#
# COMPACT_ATOMS: atom_id res chain seq x y z
N MET A 1 24.86 0.95 -20.18
CA MET A 1 24.28 2.03 -19.40
C MET A 1 25.12 2.30 -18.18
N ASP A 2 25.21 3.56 -17.83
CA ASP A 2 26.03 3.96 -16.71
C ASP A 2 25.44 3.44 -15.38
N LYS A 3 26.30 2.82 -14.58
CA LYS A 3 25.90 2.28 -13.29
C LYS A 3 25.38 3.38 -12.35
N MET A 4 25.99 4.56 -12.38
CA MET A 4 25.56 5.69 -11.56
C MET A 4 24.14 6.15 -11.94
N TYR A 5 23.81 6.10 -13.22
CA TYR A 5 22.47 6.46 -13.68
C TYR A 5 21.42 5.48 -13.17
N ILE A 6 21.73 4.20 -13.16
CA ILE A 6 20.83 3.18 -12.64
C ILE A 6 20.61 3.36 -11.15
N GLU A 7 21.65 3.65 -10.41
CA GLU A 7 21.55 3.91 -8.97
C GLU A 7 20.72 5.18 -8.69
N TYR A 8 20.89 6.19 -9.52
CA TYR A 8 20.09 7.42 -9.42
C TYR A 8 18.60 7.12 -9.59
N LEU A 9 18.24 6.32 -10.59
CA LEU A 9 16.85 5.96 -10.83
C LEU A 9 16.25 5.17 -9.68
N LYS A 10 17.00 4.23 -9.13
CA LYS A 10 16.56 3.44 -7.98
C LYS A 10 16.31 4.32 -6.77
N GLU A 11 17.21 5.26 -6.51
CA GLU A 11 17.05 6.18 -5.38
C GLU A 11 15.85 7.09 -5.58
N LYS A 12 15.63 7.56 -6.78
CA LYS A 12 14.48 8.40 -7.12
C LYS A 12 13.18 7.64 -6.88
N ASP A 13 13.13 6.39 -7.32
CA ASP A 13 11.96 5.54 -7.11
C ASP A 13 11.71 5.27 -5.63
N ARG A 14 12.76 5.02 -4.88
CA ARG A 14 12.65 4.77 -3.44
C ARG A 14 12.07 5.99 -2.73
N LYS A 15 12.56 7.17 -3.05
CA LYS A 15 12.05 8.41 -2.46
C LYS A 15 10.60 8.67 -2.83
N ALA A 16 10.23 8.35 -4.07
CA ALA A 16 8.85 8.51 -4.51
C ALA A 16 7.93 7.57 -3.74
N ARG A 17 8.36 6.33 -3.51
CA ARG A 17 7.59 5.37 -2.72
C ARG A 17 7.45 5.82 -1.27
N GLU A 18 8.51 6.36 -0.68
CA GLU A 18 8.47 6.88 0.68
C GLU A 18 7.48 8.04 0.81
N ARG A 19 7.44 8.92 -0.18
CA ARG A 19 6.48 10.02 -0.17
C ARG A 19 5.05 9.52 -0.28
N LEU A 20 4.83 8.52 -1.13
CA LEU A 20 3.51 7.91 -1.26
C LEU A 20 3.07 7.28 0.05
N GLU A 21 3.97 6.57 0.71
CA GLU A 21 3.68 6.01 2.04
C GLU A 21 3.29 7.10 3.02
N GLY A 22 3.99 8.22 3.00
CA GLY A 22 3.67 9.35 3.86
C GLY A 22 2.27 9.88 3.63
N TYR A 23 1.87 10.04 2.39
CA TYR A 23 0.53 10.50 2.05
C TYR A 23 -0.53 9.51 2.52
N ILE A 24 -0.32 8.24 2.22
CA ILE A 24 -1.28 7.20 2.60
C ILE A 24 -1.40 7.10 4.11
N ASN A 25 -0.27 7.10 4.81
CA ASN A 25 -0.27 6.97 6.26
C ASN A 25 -0.91 8.18 6.94
N THR A 26 -0.72 9.37 6.40
CA THR A 26 -1.41 10.56 6.89
C THR A 26 -2.92 10.43 6.70
N PHE A 27 -3.34 9.98 5.52
CA PHE A 27 -4.75 9.78 5.23
C PHE A 27 -5.38 8.76 6.19
N ILE A 28 -4.70 7.65 6.42
CA ILE A 28 -5.17 6.61 7.33
C ILE A 28 -5.30 7.15 8.76
N SER A 29 -4.36 7.97 9.19
CA SER A 29 -4.34 8.48 10.56
C SER A 29 -5.51 9.40 10.87
N LEU A 30 -6.16 9.94 9.83
CA LEU A 30 -7.32 10.81 10.01
C LEU A 30 -8.62 10.04 10.25
N ASP A 31 -8.60 8.73 10.09
CA ASP A 31 -9.80 7.91 10.24
C ASP A 31 -9.52 6.77 11.21
N GLU A 32 -9.87 6.99 12.46
CA GLU A 32 -9.62 6.02 13.52
C GLU A 32 -10.52 4.78 13.44
N SER A 33 -11.57 4.84 12.62
CA SER A 33 -12.48 3.71 12.48
C SER A 33 -11.93 2.59 11.62
N ARG A 34 -10.87 2.84 10.86
CA ARG A 34 -10.32 1.84 9.97
C ARG A 34 -9.43 0.85 10.70
N GLU A 35 -9.40 -0.37 10.21
CA GLU A 35 -8.51 -1.41 10.74
C GLU A 35 -7.06 -1.17 10.35
N ILE A 36 -6.84 -0.47 9.26
CA ILE A 36 -5.50 -0.25 8.72
C ILE A 36 -4.78 0.81 9.54
N LEU A 37 -3.59 0.48 10.00
CA LEU A 37 -2.75 1.42 10.74
C LEU A 37 -1.78 2.15 9.82
N ARG A 38 -1.12 1.42 8.94
CA ARG A 38 -0.10 2.01 8.06
C ARG A 38 0.20 1.09 6.90
N VAL A 39 0.88 1.65 5.90
CA VAL A 39 1.38 0.88 4.77
C VAL A 39 2.88 1.12 4.64
N LYS A 40 3.58 0.17 4.05
CA LYS A 40 5.01 0.28 3.80
C LYS A 40 5.37 -0.55 2.57
N HIS A 41 6.27 -0.04 1.75
CA HIS A 41 6.82 -0.81 0.63
C HIS A 41 7.90 -1.74 1.16
N GLU A 42 7.92 -2.95 0.61
CA GLU A 42 8.95 -3.92 0.92
C GLU A 42 9.50 -4.47 -0.39
N GLU A 43 10.82 -4.49 -0.51
CA GLU A 43 11.49 -5.03 -1.68
C GLU A 43 11.97 -6.44 -1.37
N ILE A 44 11.55 -7.42 -2.16
CA ILE A 44 11.94 -8.82 -2.01
C ILE A 44 12.46 -9.28 -3.36
N GLY A 45 13.78 -9.29 -3.52
CA GLY A 45 14.40 -9.56 -4.81
C GLY A 45 14.02 -8.47 -5.80
N GLU A 46 13.39 -8.86 -6.91
CA GLU A 46 12.93 -7.91 -7.92
C GLU A 46 11.49 -7.47 -7.72
N ARG A 47 10.84 -7.98 -6.68
CA ARG A 47 9.45 -7.66 -6.40
C ARG A 47 9.33 -6.51 -5.42
N VAL A 48 8.33 -5.68 -5.65
CA VAL A 48 7.98 -4.59 -4.75
C VAL A 48 6.57 -4.85 -4.26
N ILE A 49 6.43 -4.94 -2.95
CA ILE A 49 5.16 -5.29 -2.31
C ILE A 49 4.74 -4.14 -1.41
N LEU A 50 3.50 -3.72 -1.54
CA LEU A 50 2.92 -2.77 -0.60
C LEU A 50 2.28 -3.58 0.52
N VAL A 51 2.86 -3.49 1.72
CA VAL A 51 2.40 -4.24 2.88
C VAL A 51 1.48 -3.35 3.70
N ILE A 52 0.33 -3.89 4.06
CA ILE A 52 -0.69 -3.17 4.82
C ILE A 52 -0.73 -3.77 6.22
N TYR A 53 -0.56 -2.93 7.24
CA TYR A 53 -0.53 -3.34 8.63
C TYR A 53 -1.80 -2.89 9.34
N ASP A 54 -2.28 -3.73 10.25
CA ASP A 54 -3.43 -3.40 11.07
C ASP A 54 -2.99 -2.62 12.33
N ARG A 55 -3.96 -2.30 13.19
CA ARG A 55 -3.68 -1.52 14.40
C ARG A 55 -2.87 -2.29 15.44
N ASN A 56 -2.77 -3.59 15.29
CA ASN A 56 -1.92 -4.43 16.13
C ASN A 56 -0.52 -4.61 15.54
N ASN A 57 -0.22 -3.85 14.47
CA ASN A 57 1.06 -3.89 13.78
C ASN A 57 1.35 -5.25 13.13
N GLN A 58 0.30 -5.98 12.80
CA GLN A 58 0.40 -7.24 12.10
C GLN A 58 0.03 -7.04 10.63
N VAL A 59 0.57 -7.89 9.77
CA VAL A 59 0.29 -7.80 8.34
C VAL A 59 -1.16 -8.17 8.07
N LEU A 60 -1.91 -7.20 7.55
CA LEU A 60 -3.30 -7.40 7.18
C LEU A 60 -3.41 -7.92 5.75
N ASP A 61 -2.62 -7.34 4.84
CA ASP A 61 -2.63 -7.74 3.44
C ASP A 61 -1.38 -7.28 2.73
N LYS A 62 -1.16 -7.80 1.53
CA LYS A 62 -0.02 -7.44 0.68
C LYS A 62 -0.50 -7.26 -0.75
N ILE A 63 -0.05 -6.20 -1.39
CA ILE A 63 -0.39 -5.90 -2.78
C ILE A 63 0.90 -5.86 -3.59
N ASN A 64 0.98 -6.67 -4.64
CA ASN A 64 2.14 -6.67 -5.53
C ASN A 64 2.07 -5.43 -6.41
N VAL A 65 3.04 -4.53 -6.25
CA VAL A 65 3.11 -3.29 -7.02
C VAL A 65 4.38 -3.21 -7.86
N THR A 66 4.99 -4.36 -8.14
CA THR A 66 6.19 -4.44 -8.96
C THR A 66 5.94 -3.79 -10.33
N GLY A 67 6.80 -2.86 -10.70
CA GLY A 67 6.68 -2.17 -11.98
C GLY A 67 5.60 -1.10 -12.03
N ASN A 68 4.83 -0.93 -10.97
CA ASN A 68 3.79 0.09 -10.94
C ASN A 68 4.38 1.49 -10.75
N SER A 69 3.80 2.47 -11.45
CA SER A 69 4.07 3.87 -11.14
C SER A 69 3.44 4.22 -9.80
N ILE A 70 3.79 5.38 -9.28
CA ILE A 70 3.19 5.88 -8.04
C ILE A 70 1.67 6.01 -8.20
N HIS A 71 1.24 6.53 -9.35
CA HIS A 71 -0.18 6.66 -9.63
C HIS A 71 -0.89 5.30 -9.65
N ALA A 72 -0.30 4.31 -10.30
CA ALA A 72 -0.87 2.95 -10.36
C ALA A 72 -0.95 2.32 -8.97
N THR A 73 0.08 2.49 -8.15
CA THR A 73 0.10 1.98 -6.79
C THR A 73 -1.00 2.61 -5.96
N MET A 74 -1.16 3.93 -6.07
CA MET A 74 -2.21 4.63 -5.35
C MET A 74 -3.60 4.16 -5.77
N THR A 75 -3.81 3.94 -7.07
CA THR A 75 -5.07 3.43 -7.60
C THR A 75 -5.36 2.04 -7.02
N GLU A 76 -4.37 1.17 -6.97
CA GLU A 76 -4.51 -0.16 -6.38
C GLU A 76 -4.89 -0.09 -4.92
N PHE A 77 -4.25 0.80 -4.18
CA PHE A 77 -4.54 0.96 -2.76
C PHE A 77 -5.96 1.48 -2.55
N TYR A 78 -6.39 2.47 -3.33
CA TYR A 78 -7.75 3.00 -3.21
C TYR A 78 -8.81 1.95 -3.56
N ARG A 79 -8.55 1.12 -4.56
CA ARG A 79 -9.44 0.00 -4.87
C ARG A 79 -9.55 -0.96 -3.71
N TYR A 80 -8.42 -1.25 -3.10
CA TYR A 80 -8.40 -2.13 -1.94
C TYR A 80 -9.24 -1.56 -0.80
N MET A 81 -9.09 -0.27 -0.51
CA MET A 81 -9.86 0.37 0.55
C MET A 81 -11.35 0.43 0.23
N ALA A 82 -11.69 0.77 -0.99
CA ALA A 82 -13.10 0.84 -1.40
C ALA A 82 -13.77 -0.52 -1.30
N LYS A 83 -13.08 -1.56 -1.69
CA LYS A 83 -13.59 -2.93 -1.59
C LYS A 83 -13.81 -3.32 -0.13
N GLY A 84 -12.86 -2.96 0.74
CA GLY A 84 -12.99 -3.20 2.17
C GLY A 84 -14.17 -2.44 2.76
N GLU A 85 -14.36 -1.19 2.37
CA GLU A 85 -15.47 -0.39 2.85
C GLU A 85 -16.81 -0.96 2.42
N GLN A 86 -16.92 -1.40 1.17
CA GLN A 86 -18.13 -2.05 0.70
C GLN A 86 -18.45 -3.28 1.54
N CYS A 87 -17.43 -4.07 1.85
CA CYS A 87 -17.62 -5.26 2.67
C CYS A 87 -18.09 -4.89 4.07
N PHE A 88 -17.46 -3.88 4.67
CA PHE A 88 -17.86 -3.42 6.00
C PHE A 88 -19.25 -2.82 6.00
N GLY A 89 -19.57 -2.02 5.00
CA GLY A 89 -20.85 -1.34 4.95
C GLY A 89 -22.02 -2.27 4.70
N LEU A 90 -21.86 -3.27 3.84
CA LEU A 90 -22.93 -4.14 3.44
C LEU A 90 -22.86 -5.52 4.08
N PHE A 91 -21.67 -6.03 4.29
CA PHE A 91 -21.47 -7.42 4.71
C PHE A 91 -20.41 -7.51 5.79
N ALA A 92 -20.54 -6.70 6.82
CA ALA A 92 -19.55 -6.67 7.90
C ALA A 92 -19.25 -8.06 8.47
N LYS A 93 -20.26 -8.93 8.52
CA LYS A 93 -20.12 -10.28 9.03
C LYS A 93 -19.51 -11.25 8.02
N GLN A 94 -19.49 -10.87 6.76
CA GLN A 94 -19.10 -11.76 5.67
C GLN A 94 -17.91 -11.24 4.89
N ARG A 95 -17.31 -10.17 5.30
CA ARG A 95 -16.24 -9.54 4.53
C ARG A 95 -15.10 -10.49 4.17
N SER A 96 -14.80 -11.40 5.04
CA SER A 96 -13.74 -12.39 4.78
C SER A 96 -14.12 -13.41 3.73
N LYS A 97 -15.40 -13.53 3.42
CA LYS A 97 -15.90 -14.50 2.44
C LYS A 97 -16.17 -13.86 1.08
N THR A 98 -16.63 -12.63 1.08
CA THR A 98 -17.10 -11.98 -0.14
C THR A 98 -16.14 -10.98 -0.71
N CYS A 99 -15.14 -10.60 0.04
CA CYS A 99 -14.11 -9.68 -0.41
C CYS A 99 -12.76 -10.35 -0.48
#